data_e206505412a2b2b56ec6ca219c705332
#
_entry.id   e206505412a2b2b56ec6ca219c705332
#
_cell.length_a   1.000
_cell.length_b   1.000
_cell.length_c   1.000
_cell.angle_alpha   90.00
_cell.angle_beta   90.00
_cell.angle_gamma   90.00
#
_symmetry.space_group_name_H-M   'P 1'
#
loop_
_entity.id
_entity.type
_entity.pdbx_description
1 polymer ?
#
loop_
_entity_poly.entity_id
_entity_poly.type
_entity_poly.pdbx_seq_one_letter_code
_entity_poly.pdbx_strand_id
1 'polypeptide(L)'
;TLYSWKLEGFYDNWSRPSRENIIRFTNLSPGEYTLHIRAISNENRQIIEERSMKVIVAQPFWQSIWAFILYAVFFALTVIGVARLIYMRKQRKATNDKFQFFINTAHDIRTPLTLIKAPLEEIQGKEHLSESGVRNMNTAIRNVNVLLRLTTNLINFERMDLYSSDLYIAEYELNTFINDIIQSFNSFAEVKKIRLTYESNFRYLNVWFDKEKMESVFKNIISNALKYTPEGGSVKIYASESANTWEVEVKDTGIGIPASEQKNIFKSHFRASNAINYKITGSGIGMVLVGKQVEYHKGKISLSSVEHKGTTVKLVFPKGYDHYKKAHLDFNSPKPTIQQVSEDTVTATFNSIA
;
A
#
# COMPACT_ATOMS: atom_id res chain seq x y z
N THR A 1 59.54 61.51 -21.81
CA THR A 1 58.11 61.72 -21.44
C THR A 1 57.87 61.08 -20.11
N LEU A 2 57.19 61.80 -19.20
CA LEU A 2 56.67 61.34 -17.94
C LEU A 2 55.13 61.18 -18.03
N TYR A 3 54.55 60.24 -17.31
CA TYR A 3 53.09 60.01 -17.27
C TYR A 3 52.58 60.30 -15.89
N SER A 4 51.42 60.92 -15.80
CA SER A 4 50.68 61.14 -14.58
C SER A 4 49.20 60.80 -14.86
N TRP A 5 48.55 60.18 -13.89
CA TRP A 5 47.20 59.68 -14.05
C TRP A 5 46.36 60.04 -12.84
N LYS A 6 45.03 60.14 -13.01
CA LYS A 6 44.03 60.15 -11.95
C LYS A 6 42.86 59.29 -12.38
N LEU A 7 42.23 58.64 -11.40
CA LEU A 7 41.02 57.89 -11.62
C LEU A 7 39.88 58.58 -10.88
N GLU A 8 39.07 59.35 -11.64
CA GLU A 8 37.93 60.09 -11.12
C GLU A 8 36.92 59.10 -10.57
N GLY A 9 36.42 59.36 -9.33
CA GLY A 9 35.56 58.47 -8.59
C GLY A 9 36.25 57.48 -7.66
N PHE A 10 37.61 57.40 -7.71
CA PHE A 10 38.40 56.55 -6.80
C PHE A 10 39.62 57.30 -6.24
N TYR A 11 40.35 58.04 -7.10
CA TYR A 11 41.51 58.80 -6.74
C TYR A 11 41.51 60.13 -7.50
N ASP A 12 41.01 61.18 -6.88
CA ASP A 12 40.78 62.50 -7.56
C ASP A 12 42.05 63.34 -7.70
N ASN A 13 43.16 62.96 -7.05
CA ASN A 13 44.42 63.60 -7.16
C ASN A 13 45.28 62.96 -8.26
N TRP A 14 46.05 63.84 -8.98
CA TRP A 14 47.00 63.36 -9.95
C TRP A 14 48.15 62.58 -9.30
N SER A 15 48.49 61.41 -9.88
CA SER A 15 49.66 60.64 -9.47
C SER A 15 50.97 61.45 -9.69
N ARG A 16 52.01 61.10 -8.96
CA ARG A 16 53.35 61.68 -9.23
C ARG A 16 53.76 61.28 -10.62
N PRO A 17 54.29 62.24 -11.42
CA PRO A 17 54.83 61.91 -12.77
C PRO A 17 55.89 60.82 -12.69
N SER A 18 55.75 59.75 -13.45
CA SER A 18 56.63 58.60 -13.50
C SER A 18 56.94 58.19 -14.95
N ARG A 19 58.01 57.43 -15.17
CA ARG A 19 58.29 56.81 -16.44
C ARG A 19 57.62 55.46 -16.65
N GLU A 20 56.94 54.97 -15.62
CA GLU A 20 56.18 53.70 -15.67
C GLU A 20 54.95 53.86 -16.60
N ASN A 21 54.80 52.89 -17.48
CA ASN A 21 53.70 52.78 -18.44
C ASN A 21 52.59 51.82 -18.00
N ILE A 22 52.64 51.33 -16.74
CA ILE A 22 51.71 50.40 -16.19
C ILE A 22 51.02 51.07 -15.01
N ILE A 23 49.66 51.09 -15.05
CA ILE A 23 48.85 51.56 -13.95
C ILE A 23 48.19 50.30 -13.37
N ARG A 24 48.32 50.11 -12.07
CA ARG A 24 47.68 48.98 -11.35
C ARG A 24 46.67 49.50 -10.36
N PHE A 25 45.44 49.06 -10.52
CA PHE A 25 44.37 49.34 -9.54
C PHE A 25 44.07 48.06 -8.79
N THR A 26 44.04 48.13 -7.48
CA THR A 26 43.64 47.02 -6.61
C THR A 26 42.36 47.41 -5.90
N ASN A 27 41.41 46.46 -5.85
CA ASN A 27 40.20 46.62 -5.03
C ASN A 27 39.24 47.73 -5.49
N LEU A 28 39.09 47.93 -6.83
CA LEU A 28 38.02 48.81 -7.34
C LEU A 28 36.64 48.22 -7.07
N SER A 29 35.78 49.01 -6.43
CA SER A 29 34.39 48.67 -6.29
C SER A 29 33.68 48.66 -7.65
N PRO A 30 32.61 47.85 -7.82
CA PRO A 30 31.80 47.97 -9.04
C PRO A 30 31.29 49.40 -9.25
N GLY A 31 31.44 49.92 -10.45
CA GLY A 31 31.03 51.28 -10.77
C GLY A 31 31.66 51.78 -12.08
N GLU A 32 31.39 53.02 -12.43
CA GLU A 32 31.94 53.69 -13.56
C GLU A 32 33.00 54.68 -13.08
N TYR A 33 34.20 54.61 -13.66
CA TYR A 33 35.30 55.48 -13.36
C TYR A 33 35.81 56.13 -14.65
N THR A 34 36.42 57.36 -14.56
CA THR A 34 37.06 57.96 -15.69
C THR A 34 38.57 58.05 -15.40
N LEU A 35 39.38 57.33 -16.19
CA LEU A 35 40.81 57.38 -16.10
C LEU A 35 41.32 58.53 -16.99
N HIS A 36 41.98 59.51 -16.38
CA HIS A 36 42.71 60.61 -17.07
C HIS A 36 44.20 60.28 -17.03
N ILE A 37 44.86 60.40 -18.17
CA ILE A 37 46.28 60.20 -18.32
C ILE A 37 46.90 61.46 -19.00
N ARG A 38 47.97 62.01 -18.41
CA ARG A 38 48.71 63.12 -18.97
C ARG A 38 50.13 62.68 -19.33
N ALA A 39 50.57 63.05 -20.52
CA ALA A 39 51.95 62.98 -20.92
C ALA A 39 52.63 64.34 -20.66
N ILE A 40 53.68 64.32 -19.89
CA ILE A 40 54.42 65.52 -19.45
C ILE A 40 55.85 65.51 -20.04
N SER A 41 56.24 66.62 -20.59
CA SER A 41 57.66 66.81 -21.08
C SER A 41 58.68 66.72 -19.93
N ASN A 42 59.75 65.99 -20.13
CA ASN A 42 60.78 65.85 -19.13
C ASN A 42 61.65 67.12 -19.00
N GLU A 43 61.67 67.98 -20.06
CA GLU A 43 62.54 69.16 -20.13
C GLU A 43 61.84 70.36 -19.46
N ASN A 44 60.62 70.67 -19.86
CA ASN A 44 59.95 71.89 -19.42
C ASN A 44 58.73 71.65 -18.51
N ARG A 45 58.42 70.40 -18.15
CA ARG A 45 57.27 69.95 -17.35
C ARG A 45 55.90 70.38 -17.87
N GLN A 46 55.79 70.76 -19.16
CA GLN A 46 54.53 71.09 -19.80
C GLN A 46 53.74 69.85 -20.19
N ILE A 47 52.42 69.91 -20.14
CA ILE A 47 51.51 68.83 -20.56
C ILE A 47 51.62 68.77 -22.11
N ILE A 48 52.01 67.64 -22.64
CA ILE A 48 52.07 67.36 -24.07
C ILE A 48 50.75 66.93 -24.61
N GLU A 49 50.10 66.03 -23.90
CA GLU A 49 48.81 65.43 -24.28
C GLU A 49 48.06 64.97 -23.05
N GLU A 50 46.71 65.05 -23.07
CA GLU A 50 45.85 64.50 -22.07
C GLU A 50 44.79 63.61 -22.74
N ARG A 51 44.57 62.43 -22.22
CA ARG A 51 43.52 61.53 -22.70
C ARG A 51 42.71 61.01 -21.51
N SER A 52 41.42 60.82 -21.77
CA SER A 52 40.53 60.20 -20.81
C SER A 52 39.87 58.94 -21.39
N MET A 53 39.70 57.96 -20.57
CA MET A 53 39.01 56.71 -20.93
C MET A 53 38.04 56.29 -19.80
N LYS A 54 36.91 55.77 -20.20
CA LYS A 54 35.91 55.22 -19.25
C LYS A 54 36.30 53.80 -18.86
N VAL A 55 36.34 53.53 -17.56
CA VAL A 55 36.64 52.20 -16.99
C VAL A 55 35.36 51.77 -16.25
N ILE A 56 34.73 50.71 -16.73
CA ILE A 56 33.52 50.15 -16.14
C ILE A 56 33.89 48.85 -15.41
N VAL A 57 33.67 48.82 -14.09
CA VAL A 57 33.86 47.65 -13.27
C VAL A 57 32.48 47.01 -13.02
N ALA A 58 32.21 45.89 -13.70
CA ALA A 58 30.92 45.21 -13.59
C ALA A 58 30.78 44.55 -12.23
N GLN A 59 29.54 44.50 -11.70
CA GLN A 59 29.24 43.74 -10.52
C GLN A 59 29.34 42.24 -10.79
N PRO A 60 29.90 41.43 -9.84
CA PRO A 60 29.91 39.99 -9.96
C PRO A 60 28.46 39.47 -10.05
N PHE A 61 28.23 38.44 -10.88
CA PHE A 61 26.86 37.91 -11.11
C PHE A 61 26.17 37.45 -9.85
N TRP A 62 26.91 36.97 -8.83
CA TRP A 62 26.33 36.50 -7.55
C TRP A 62 25.86 37.66 -6.63
N GLN A 63 26.16 38.89 -6.94
CA GLN A 63 25.64 40.09 -6.26
C GLN A 63 24.53 40.76 -7.05
N SER A 64 24.11 40.18 -8.17
CA SER A 64 23.00 40.73 -8.95
C SER A 64 21.67 40.52 -8.26
N ILE A 65 20.71 41.36 -8.54
CA ILE A 65 19.33 41.22 -8.00
C ILE A 65 18.72 39.87 -8.38
N TRP A 66 19.07 39.34 -9.54
CA TRP A 66 18.61 38.04 -10.00
C TRP A 66 19.20 36.88 -9.18
N ALA A 67 20.46 37.00 -8.76
CA ALA A 67 21.08 36.02 -7.86
C ALA A 67 20.40 36.00 -6.49
N PHE A 68 20.08 37.16 -5.93
CA PHE A 68 19.34 37.26 -4.65
C PHE A 68 17.93 36.68 -4.76
N ILE A 69 17.22 36.93 -5.87
CA ILE A 69 15.90 36.30 -6.12
C ILE A 69 16.03 34.77 -6.18
N LEU A 70 17.06 34.26 -6.88
CA LEU A 70 17.32 32.83 -6.98
C LEU A 70 17.64 32.20 -5.61
N TYR A 71 18.45 32.88 -4.81
CA TYR A 71 18.76 32.44 -3.44
C TYR A 71 17.51 32.42 -2.56
N ALA A 72 16.66 33.43 -2.65
CA ALA A 72 15.40 33.50 -1.90
C ALA A 72 14.45 32.38 -2.30
N VAL A 73 14.30 32.10 -3.60
CA VAL A 73 13.48 30.98 -4.11
C VAL A 73 14.04 29.64 -3.64
N PHE A 74 15.35 29.43 -3.75
CA PHE A 74 15.98 28.19 -3.28
C PHE A 74 15.79 27.98 -1.77
N PHE A 75 15.95 29.04 -0.99
CA PHE A 75 15.73 29.00 0.46
C PHE A 75 14.27 28.66 0.78
N ALA A 76 13.30 29.31 0.11
CA ALA A 76 11.88 29.01 0.29
C ALA A 76 11.54 27.56 -0.05
N LEU A 77 12.03 27.03 -1.17
CA LEU A 77 11.82 25.63 -1.55
C LEU A 77 12.42 24.66 -0.54
N THR A 78 13.60 24.98 0.02
CA THR A 78 14.25 24.16 1.04
C THR A 78 13.42 24.13 2.32
N VAL A 79 12.94 25.28 2.77
CA VAL A 79 12.07 25.40 3.96
C VAL A 79 10.77 24.60 3.77
N ILE A 80 10.11 24.75 2.60
CA ILE A 80 8.89 23.99 2.27
C ILE A 80 9.19 22.48 2.25
N GLY A 81 10.30 22.05 1.64
CA GLY A 81 10.72 20.65 1.60
C GLY A 81 10.94 20.06 3.00
N VAL A 82 11.67 20.76 3.85
CA VAL A 82 11.92 20.35 5.25
C VAL A 82 10.60 20.30 6.05
N ALA A 83 9.76 21.31 5.94
CA ALA A 83 8.47 21.35 6.62
C ALA A 83 7.57 20.18 6.20
N ARG A 84 7.54 19.85 4.90
CA ARG A 84 6.81 18.69 4.36
C ARG A 84 7.35 17.37 4.90
N LEU A 85 8.67 17.21 4.98
CA LEU A 85 9.30 16.01 5.56
C LEU A 85 8.97 15.84 7.04
N ILE A 86 9.02 16.91 7.82
CA ILE A 86 8.67 16.90 9.25
C ILE A 86 7.19 16.52 9.42
N TYR A 87 6.31 17.14 8.61
CA TYR A 87 4.88 16.84 8.64
C TYR A 87 4.58 15.37 8.33
N MET A 88 5.19 14.83 7.26
CA MET A 88 5.05 13.41 6.90
C MET A 88 5.57 12.47 7.99
N ARG A 89 6.72 12.78 8.63
CA ARG A 89 7.25 11.99 9.75
C ARG A 89 6.31 12.02 10.94
N LYS A 90 5.74 13.18 11.28
CA LYS A 90 4.79 13.33 12.37
C LYS A 90 3.51 12.54 12.13
N GLN A 91 2.97 12.60 10.91
CA GLN A 91 1.80 11.78 10.53
C GLN A 91 2.08 10.29 10.62
N ARG A 92 3.22 9.82 10.09
CA ARG A 92 3.61 8.40 10.17
C ARG A 92 3.76 7.94 11.61
N LYS A 93 4.37 8.76 12.47
CA LYS A 93 4.51 8.45 13.89
C LYS A 93 3.15 8.34 14.58
N ALA A 94 2.27 9.32 14.39
CA ALA A 94 0.92 9.30 14.97
C ALA A 94 0.11 8.09 14.51
N THR A 95 0.21 7.70 13.23
CA THR A 95 -0.44 6.49 12.70
C THR A 95 0.14 5.23 13.34
N ASN A 96 1.46 5.15 13.50
CA ASN A 96 2.13 4.00 14.12
C ASN A 96 1.79 3.88 15.60
N ASP A 97 1.77 4.99 16.35
CA ASP A 97 1.42 5.02 17.78
C ASP A 97 -0.03 4.56 17.98
N LYS A 98 -0.95 5.04 17.15
CA LYS A 98 -2.36 4.60 17.13
C LYS A 98 -2.47 3.09 16.86
N PHE A 99 -1.70 2.58 15.93
CA PHE A 99 -1.66 1.17 15.59
C PHE A 99 -1.13 0.30 16.75
N GLN A 100 -0.01 0.69 17.37
CA GLN A 100 0.52 -0.03 18.53
C GLN A 100 -0.48 -0.06 19.68
N PHE A 101 -1.22 1.02 19.88
CA PHE A 101 -2.32 1.05 20.85
C PHE A 101 -3.39 -0.01 20.54
N PHE A 102 -3.83 -0.13 19.26
CA PHE A 102 -4.82 -1.14 18.87
C PHE A 102 -4.30 -2.57 19.01
N ILE A 103 -3.05 -2.86 18.64
CA ILE A 103 -2.45 -4.19 18.85
C ILE A 103 -2.45 -4.56 20.31
N ASN A 104 -1.94 -3.66 21.17
CA ASN A 104 -1.83 -3.91 22.60
C ASN A 104 -3.22 -4.11 23.22
N THR A 105 -4.17 -3.23 22.90
CA THR A 105 -5.57 -3.35 23.38
C THR A 105 -6.22 -4.66 22.93
N ALA A 106 -6.02 -5.06 21.69
CA ALA A 106 -6.59 -6.31 21.17
C ALA A 106 -5.94 -7.56 21.80
N HIS A 107 -4.62 -7.51 22.10
CA HIS A 107 -3.94 -8.55 22.85
C HIS A 107 -4.49 -8.63 24.28
N ASP A 108 -4.66 -7.49 24.94
CA ASP A 108 -5.17 -7.39 26.30
C ASP A 108 -6.64 -7.84 26.44
N ILE A 109 -7.41 -7.72 25.35
CA ILE A 109 -8.78 -8.29 25.27
C ILE A 109 -8.73 -9.79 24.96
N ARG A 110 -7.82 -10.26 24.09
CA ARG A 110 -7.72 -11.68 23.73
C ARG A 110 -7.41 -12.56 24.94
N THR A 111 -6.48 -12.15 25.78
CA THR A 111 -6.03 -12.92 26.94
C THR A 111 -7.17 -13.28 27.89
N PRO A 112 -7.96 -12.32 28.43
CA PRO A 112 -9.09 -12.68 29.31
C PRO A 112 -10.17 -13.47 28.59
N LEU A 113 -10.43 -13.22 27.30
CA LEU A 113 -11.39 -14.02 26.53
C LEU A 113 -10.96 -15.48 26.39
N THR A 114 -9.66 -15.74 26.19
CA THR A 114 -9.12 -17.10 26.14
C THR A 114 -9.20 -17.79 27.50
N LEU A 115 -8.93 -17.04 28.58
CA LEU A 115 -9.04 -17.53 29.96
C LEU A 115 -10.52 -17.80 30.36
N ILE A 116 -11.48 -17.12 29.77
CA ILE A 116 -12.91 -17.41 29.96
C ILE A 116 -13.33 -18.62 29.10
N LYS A 117 -12.81 -18.74 27.89
CA LYS A 117 -13.17 -19.82 26.98
C LYS A 117 -12.79 -21.20 27.50
N ALA A 118 -11.56 -21.36 28.00
CA ALA A 118 -11.06 -22.65 28.43
C ALA A 118 -11.90 -23.29 29.56
N PRO A 119 -12.26 -22.62 30.68
CA PRO A 119 -13.16 -23.18 31.67
C PRO A 119 -14.57 -23.48 31.16
N LEU A 120 -15.10 -22.67 30.25
CA LEU A 120 -16.42 -22.94 29.65
C LEU A 120 -16.41 -24.22 28.80
N GLU A 121 -15.34 -24.46 28.02
CA GLU A 121 -15.16 -25.69 27.25
C GLU A 121 -14.93 -26.91 28.16
N GLU A 122 -14.23 -26.73 29.26
CA GLU A 122 -14.00 -27.79 30.26
C GLU A 122 -15.29 -28.21 30.95
N ILE A 123 -16.12 -27.24 31.43
CA ILE A 123 -17.41 -27.49 32.02
C ILE A 123 -18.34 -28.19 31.01
N GLN A 124 -18.35 -27.75 29.75
CA GLN A 124 -19.15 -28.37 28.70
C GLN A 124 -18.79 -29.83 28.45
N GLY A 125 -17.48 -30.18 28.54
CA GLY A 125 -16.97 -31.51 28.25
C GLY A 125 -17.01 -32.49 29.44
N LYS A 126 -17.01 -31.98 30.68
CA LYS A 126 -16.84 -32.80 31.87
C LYS A 126 -18.06 -32.82 32.82
N GLU A 127 -18.89 -31.80 32.77
CA GLU A 127 -20.03 -31.67 33.69
C GLU A 127 -21.35 -32.10 33.08
N HIS A 128 -22.21 -32.75 33.87
CA HIS A 128 -23.59 -33.07 33.48
C HIS A 128 -24.47 -31.83 33.60
N LEU A 129 -24.64 -31.12 32.50
CA LEU A 129 -25.45 -29.92 32.42
C LEU A 129 -26.92 -30.27 32.10
N SER A 130 -27.86 -29.51 32.68
CA SER A 130 -29.24 -29.53 32.22
C SER A 130 -29.34 -29.03 30.78
N GLU A 131 -30.42 -29.34 30.07
CA GLU A 131 -30.62 -28.83 28.70
C GLU A 131 -30.52 -27.28 28.59
N SER A 132 -31.02 -26.56 29.62
CA SER A 132 -30.84 -25.12 29.69
C SER A 132 -29.41 -24.70 29.93
N GLY A 133 -28.65 -25.45 30.75
CA GLY A 133 -27.25 -25.28 31.01
C GLY A 133 -26.41 -25.45 29.73
N VAL A 134 -26.66 -26.50 28.96
CA VAL A 134 -26.02 -26.74 27.66
C VAL A 134 -26.29 -25.58 26.68
N ARG A 135 -27.53 -25.11 26.57
CA ARG A 135 -27.88 -23.97 25.70
C ARG A 135 -27.17 -22.69 26.11
N ASN A 136 -27.13 -22.39 27.42
CA ASN A 136 -26.45 -21.20 27.94
C ASN A 136 -24.92 -21.29 27.73
N MET A 137 -24.32 -22.46 27.96
CA MET A 137 -22.91 -22.73 27.75
C MET A 137 -22.53 -22.52 26.27
N ASN A 138 -23.25 -23.14 25.34
CA ASN A 138 -23.07 -22.96 23.90
C ASN A 138 -23.20 -21.49 23.50
N THR A 139 -24.08 -20.73 24.12
CA THR A 139 -24.24 -19.31 23.84
C THR A 139 -23.05 -18.52 24.35
N ALA A 140 -22.56 -18.81 25.56
CA ALA A 140 -21.35 -18.15 26.12
C ALA A 140 -20.12 -18.41 25.26
N ILE A 141 -19.81 -19.67 24.96
CA ILE A 141 -18.67 -20.06 24.10
C ILE A 141 -18.76 -19.40 22.73
N ARG A 142 -19.96 -19.41 22.12
CA ARG A 142 -20.18 -18.73 20.85
C ARG A 142 -19.87 -17.23 20.91
N ASN A 143 -20.29 -16.53 21.96
CA ASN A 143 -20.04 -15.11 22.13
C ASN A 143 -18.54 -14.81 22.36
N VAL A 144 -17.85 -15.61 23.16
CA VAL A 144 -16.39 -15.51 23.34
C VAL A 144 -15.66 -15.69 22.00
N ASN A 145 -16.04 -16.70 21.20
CA ASN A 145 -15.45 -16.91 19.88
C ASN A 145 -15.76 -15.75 18.91
N VAL A 146 -16.92 -15.10 18.99
CA VAL A 146 -17.23 -13.89 18.22
C VAL A 146 -16.30 -12.75 18.62
N LEU A 147 -16.10 -12.51 19.92
CA LEU A 147 -15.23 -11.44 20.42
C LEU A 147 -13.75 -11.69 20.02
N LEU A 148 -13.25 -12.92 20.16
CA LEU A 148 -11.90 -13.30 19.72
C LEU A 148 -11.69 -13.05 18.21
N ARG A 149 -12.69 -13.36 17.40
CA ARG A 149 -12.65 -13.09 15.96
C ARG A 149 -12.68 -11.59 15.65
N LEU A 150 -13.49 -10.80 16.35
CA LEU A 150 -13.56 -9.36 16.16
C LEU A 150 -12.25 -8.68 16.53
N THR A 151 -11.61 -9.05 17.63
CA THR A 151 -10.28 -8.54 18.01
C THR A 151 -9.21 -8.91 16.98
N THR A 152 -9.21 -10.13 16.49
CA THR A 152 -8.29 -10.57 15.43
C THR A 152 -8.49 -9.79 14.13
N ASN A 153 -9.75 -9.58 13.73
CA ASN A 153 -10.07 -8.80 12.52
C ASN A 153 -9.66 -7.33 12.67
N LEU A 154 -9.80 -6.74 13.86
CA LEU A 154 -9.37 -5.37 14.13
C LEU A 154 -7.85 -5.24 13.99
N ILE A 155 -7.08 -6.17 14.58
CA ILE A 155 -5.61 -6.20 14.43
C ILE A 155 -5.21 -6.32 12.96
N ASN A 156 -5.83 -7.25 12.23
CA ASN A 156 -5.50 -7.50 10.83
C ASN A 156 -5.83 -6.28 9.96
N PHE A 157 -6.92 -5.59 10.24
CA PHE A 157 -7.32 -4.37 9.54
C PHE A 157 -6.28 -3.24 9.74
N GLU A 158 -5.89 -2.97 10.97
CA GLU A 158 -4.91 -1.93 11.29
C GLU A 158 -3.50 -2.29 10.79
N ARG A 159 -3.11 -3.58 10.83
CA ARG A 159 -1.83 -4.06 10.27
C ARG A 159 -1.71 -3.81 8.78
N MET A 160 -2.80 -3.87 8.04
CA MET A 160 -2.76 -3.71 6.58
C MET A 160 -2.27 -2.35 6.13
N ASP A 161 -2.60 -1.27 6.84
CA ASP A 161 -2.18 0.08 6.47
C ASP A 161 -0.67 0.33 6.72
N LEU A 162 -0.03 -0.42 7.62
CA LEU A 162 1.37 -0.24 8.01
C LEU A 162 2.34 -1.23 7.35
N TYR A 163 1.93 -2.49 7.15
CA TYR A 163 2.78 -3.57 6.62
C TYR A 163 2.36 -4.02 5.23
N SER A 164 1.72 -3.14 4.48
CA SER A 164 1.16 -3.44 3.15
C SER A 164 2.19 -3.78 2.07
N SER A 165 3.48 -3.59 2.34
CA SER A 165 4.53 -3.72 1.32
C SER A 165 5.25 -5.07 1.29
N ASP A 166 5.16 -5.88 2.34
CA ASP A 166 5.95 -7.11 2.43
C ASP A 166 5.10 -8.30 1.95
N LEU A 167 5.16 -8.56 0.65
CA LEU A 167 4.60 -9.76 0.04
C LEU A 167 5.69 -10.83 -0.04
N TYR A 168 5.36 -12.05 0.40
CA TYR A 168 6.19 -13.25 0.24
C TYR A 168 5.59 -14.08 -0.89
N ILE A 169 6.07 -13.84 -2.10
CA ILE A 169 5.54 -14.42 -3.33
C ILE A 169 6.26 -15.69 -3.68
N ALA A 170 5.51 -16.78 -3.85
CA ALA A 170 6.02 -18.05 -4.33
C ALA A 170 5.04 -18.68 -5.34
N GLU A 171 5.49 -19.72 -6.04
CA GLU A 171 4.71 -20.44 -7.04
C GLU A 171 3.85 -21.52 -6.38
N TYR A 172 2.56 -21.54 -6.69
CA TYR A 172 1.60 -22.54 -6.18
C TYR A 172 0.70 -23.08 -7.29
N GLU A 173 0.33 -24.34 -7.19
CA GLU A 173 -0.67 -24.96 -8.05
C GLU A 173 -2.08 -24.53 -7.59
N LEU A 174 -2.83 -23.87 -8.47
CA LEU A 174 -4.06 -23.18 -8.11
C LEU A 174 -5.19 -24.12 -7.71
N ASN A 175 -5.36 -25.28 -8.41
CA ASN A 175 -6.41 -26.24 -8.06
C ASN A 175 -6.20 -26.82 -6.67
N THR A 176 -4.96 -27.24 -6.34
CA THR A 176 -4.61 -27.77 -5.02
C THR A 176 -4.88 -26.74 -3.94
N PHE A 177 -4.41 -25.50 -4.16
CA PHE A 177 -4.60 -24.41 -3.22
C PHE A 177 -6.08 -24.09 -2.94
N ILE A 178 -6.91 -24.02 -3.98
CA ILE A 178 -8.36 -23.75 -3.81
C ILE A 178 -9.06 -24.95 -3.16
N ASN A 179 -8.74 -26.18 -3.55
CA ASN A 179 -9.34 -27.37 -2.96
C ASN A 179 -9.04 -27.50 -1.47
N ASP A 180 -7.80 -27.22 -1.02
CA ASP A 180 -7.44 -27.23 0.41
C ASP A 180 -8.33 -26.26 1.21
N ILE A 181 -8.59 -25.09 0.65
CA ILE A 181 -9.47 -24.11 1.30
C ILE A 181 -10.91 -24.63 1.34
N ILE A 182 -11.44 -25.17 0.23
CA ILE A 182 -12.80 -25.68 0.14
C ILE A 182 -13.03 -26.81 1.15
N GLN A 183 -12.07 -27.73 1.29
CA GLN A 183 -12.15 -28.82 2.27
C GLN A 183 -12.41 -28.30 3.69
N SER A 184 -11.84 -27.17 4.08
CA SER A 184 -12.06 -26.56 5.38
C SER A 184 -13.50 -26.06 5.59
N PHE A 185 -14.31 -25.95 4.53
CA PHE A 185 -15.70 -25.49 4.58
C PHE A 185 -16.72 -26.59 4.34
N ASN A 186 -16.33 -27.82 3.98
CA ASN A 186 -17.27 -28.91 3.66
C ASN A 186 -18.21 -29.21 4.80
N SER A 187 -17.69 -29.41 6.02
CA SER A 187 -18.55 -29.67 7.19
C SER A 187 -19.56 -28.54 7.46
N PHE A 188 -19.16 -27.28 7.24
CA PHE A 188 -20.08 -26.16 7.41
C PHE A 188 -21.15 -26.14 6.33
N ALA A 189 -20.79 -26.44 5.08
CA ALA A 189 -21.72 -26.54 3.95
C ALA A 189 -22.72 -27.68 4.15
N GLU A 190 -22.27 -28.85 4.60
CA GLU A 190 -23.12 -30.02 4.93
C GLU A 190 -24.12 -29.70 6.03
N VAL A 191 -23.69 -29.13 7.15
CA VAL A 191 -24.55 -28.73 8.26
C VAL A 191 -25.68 -27.78 7.82
N LYS A 192 -25.33 -26.84 6.89
CA LYS A 192 -26.29 -25.92 6.29
C LYS A 192 -27.03 -26.47 5.09
N LYS A 193 -26.74 -27.70 4.65
CA LYS A 193 -27.28 -28.32 3.42
C LYS A 193 -27.08 -27.45 2.18
N ILE A 194 -25.93 -26.78 2.10
CA ILE A 194 -25.54 -25.96 0.94
C ILE A 194 -24.68 -26.79 0.01
N ARG A 195 -25.02 -26.81 -1.28
CA ARG A 195 -24.20 -27.48 -2.30
C ARG A 195 -22.98 -26.61 -2.60
N LEU A 196 -21.79 -27.03 -2.17
CA LEU A 196 -20.50 -26.38 -2.46
C LEU A 196 -19.80 -27.13 -3.59
N THR A 197 -19.50 -26.47 -4.72
CA THR A 197 -18.89 -27.07 -5.90
C THR A 197 -17.69 -26.23 -6.38
N TYR A 198 -16.67 -26.94 -6.92
CA TYR A 198 -15.54 -26.33 -7.57
C TYR A 198 -15.32 -26.92 -8.96
N GLU A 199 -15.06 -26.06 -9.94
CA GLU A 199 -14.76 -26.41 -11.32
C GLU A 199 -13.64 -25.50 -11.84
N SER A 200 -12.83 -26.01 -12.77
CA SER A 200 -11.82 -25.21 -13.48
C SER A 200 -11.79 -25.54 -14.97
N ASN A 201 -11.38 -24.58 -15.81
CA ASN A 201 -11.17 -24.80 -17.25
C ASN A 201 -9.76 -25.32 -17.60
N PHE A 202 -8.95 -25.61 -16.59
CA PHE A 202 -7.60 -26.14 -16.73
C PHE A 202 -7.40 -27.33 -15.79
N ARG A 203 -6.52 -28.26 -16.19
CA ARG A 203 -6.15 -29.42 -15.36
C ARG A 203 -5.07 -29.05 -14.32
N TYR A 204 -4.15 -28.15 -14.70
CA TYR A 204 -3.00 -27.76 -13.90
C TYR A 204 -2.60 -26.33 -14.24
N LEU A 205 -2.45 -25.48 -13.22
CA LEU A 205 -2.05 -24.10 -13.41
C LEU A 205 -1.20 -23.59 -12.22
N ASN A 206 0.07 -23.30 -12.51
CA ASN A 206 0.95 -22.64 -11.54
C ASN A 206 0.82 -21.14 -11.62
N VAL A 207 0.67 -20.51 -10.47
CA VAL A 207 0.52 -19.05 -10.30
C VAL A 207 1.32 -18.55 -9.12
N TRP A 208 1.73 -17.30 -9.18
CA TRP A 208 2.57 -16.63 -8.20
C TRP A 208 1.76 -15.74 -7.28
N PHE A 209 1.80 -15.98 -5.97
CA PHE A 209 1.12 -15.16 -4.97
C PHE A 209 1.66 -15.38 -3.56
N ASP A 210 1.27 -14.52 -2.61
CA ASP A 210 1.48 -14.72 -1.17
C ASP A 210 0.39 -15.65 -0.63
N LYS A 211 0.79 -16.87 -0.21
CA LYS A 211 -0.14 -17.93 0.21
C LYS A 211 -1.04 -17.50 1.36
N GLU A 212 -0.48 -16.92 2.41
CA GLU A 212 -1.24 -16.56 3.61
C GLU A 212 -2.29 -15.47 3.31
N LYS A 213 -1.88 -14.49 2.51
CA LYS A 213 -2.76 -13.39 2.13
C LYS A 213 -3.87 -13.84 1.19
N MET A 214 -3.55 -14.68 0.20
CA MET A 214 -4.55 -15.23 -0.72
C MET A 214 -5.48 -16.22 -0.02
N GLU A 215 -4.98 -17.03 0.92
CA GLU A 215 -5.82 -17.90 1.75
C GLU A 215 -6.84 -17.06 2.54
N SER A 216 -6.43 -15.93 3.11
CA SER A 216 -7.34 -15.00 3.77
C SER A 216 -8.39 -14.42 2.82
N VAL A 217 -8.02 -14.10 1.57
CA VAL A 217 -8.95 -13.61 0.53
C VAL A 217 -10.03 -14.65 0.25
N PHE A 218 -9.63 -15.89 -0.10
CA PHE A 218 -10.57 -16.94 -0.45
C PHE A 218 -11.43 -17.37 0.74
N LYS A 219 -10.86 -17.51 1.95
CA LYS A 219 -11.61 -17.80 3.16
C LYS A 219 -12.70 -16.75 3.45
N ASN A 220 -12.38 -15.46 3.27
CA ASN A 220 -13.36 -14.40 3.47
C ASN A 220 -14.51 -14.48 2.43
N ILE A 221 -14.19 -14.69 1.15
CA ILE A 221 -15.20 -14.72 0.09
C ILE A 221 -16.08 -15.97 0.23
N ILE A 222 -15.48 -17.16 0.41
CA ILE A 222 -16.22 -18.43 0.53
C ILE A 222 -17.06 -18.43 1.81
N SER A 223 -16.51 -17.99 2.93
CA SER A 223 -17.24 -17.86 4.19
C SER A 223 -18.43 -16.91 4.05
N ASN A 224 -18.30 -15.79 3.34
CA ASN A 224 -19.41 -14.88 3.08
C ASN A 224 -20.46 -15.56 2.18
N ALA A 225 -20.08 -16.20 1.10
CA ALA A 225 -20.99 -16.93 0.21
C ALA A 225 -21.83 -17.95 1.00
N LEU A 226 -21.18 -18.82 1.79
CA LEU A 226 -21.85 -19.82 2.60
C LEU A 226 -22.73 -19.21 3.70
N LYS A 227 -22.30 -18.11 4.29
CA LYS A 227 -22.99 -17.42 5.37
C LYS A 227 -24.30 -16.77 4.91
N TYR A 228 -24.29 -16.14 3.75
CA TYR A 228 -25.42 -15.42 3.19
C TYR A 228 -26.32 -16.28 2.30
N THR A 229 -25.95 -17.52 2.04
CA THR A 229 -26.78 -18.49 1.34
C THR A 229 -27.71 -19.18 2.35
N PRO A 230 -29.02 -19.23 2.11
CA PRO A 230 -29.98 -20.00 2.95
C PRO A 230 -29.78 -21.51 2.80
N GLU A 231 -30.35 -22.27 3.70
CA GLU A 231 -30.36 -23.73 3.65
C GLU A 231 -30.94 -24.24 2.31
N GLY A 232 -30.31 -25.25 1.73
CA GLY A 232 -30.68 -25.82 0.43
C GLY A 232 -30.16 -25.03 -0.79
N GLY A 233 -29.47 -23.90 -0.57
CA GLY A 233 -28.86 -23.13 -1.64
C GLY A 233 -27.58 -23.74 -2.19
N SER A 234 -26.87 -22.98 -3.05
CA SER A 234 -25.61 -23.44 -3.66
C SER A 234 -24.55 -22.33 -3.69
N VAL A 235 -23.30 -22.76 -3.57
CA VAL A 235 -22.11 -21.93 -3.78
C VAL A 235 -21.22 -22.64 -4.80
N LYS A 236 -20.99 -21.97 -5.93
CA LYS A 236 -20.13 -22.47 -7.01
C LYS A 236 -18.87 -21.63 -7.09
N ILE A 237 -17.72 -22.27 -7.07
CA ILE A 237 -16.41 -21.66 -7.30
C ILE A 237 -15.95 -22.14 -8.69
N TYR A 238 -15.55 -21.18 -9.53
CA TYR A 238 -15.08 -21.47 -10.87
C TYR A 238 -13.75 -20.77 -11.10
N ALA A 239 -12.70 -21.54 -11.42
CA ALA A 239 -11.40 -21.01 -11.79
C ALA A 239 -11.19 -21.10 -13.30
N SER A 240 -10.64 -20.04 -13.89
CA SER A 240 -10.36 -20.00 -15.32
C SER A 240 -9.03 -19.36 -15.63
N GLU A 241 -8.44 -19.80 -16.72
CA GLU A 241 -7.16 -19.33 -17.22
C GLU A 241 -7.38 -18.59 -18.55
N SER A 242 -6.73 -17.43 -18.69
CA SER A 242 -6.61 -16.66 -19.93
C SER A 242 -5.14 -16.51 -20.32
N ALA A 243 -4.82 -15.89 -21.46
CA ALA A 243 -3.44 -15.74 -21.94
C ALA A 243 -2.52 -15.08 -20.88
N ASN A 244 -2.95 -13.98 -20.25
CA ASN A 244 -2.13 -13.16 -19.36
C ASN A 244 -2.66 -13.10 -17.92
N THR A 245 -3.80 -13.72 -17.65
CA THR A 245 -4.47 -13.65 -16.34
C THR A 245 -5.01 -15.01 -15.92
N TRP A 246 -5.20 -15.16 -14.62
CA TRP A 246 -6.04 -16.19 -14.05
C TRP A 246 -7.16 -15.55 -13.24
N GLU A 247 -8.28 -16.22 -13.20
CA GLU A 247 -9.50 -15.68 -12.62
C GLU A 247 -10.16 -16.71 -11.71
N VAL A 248 -10.78 -16.23 -10.64
CA VAL A 248 -11.64 -17.06 -9.80
C VAL A 248 -12.95 -16.33 -9.54
N GLU A 249 -14.04 -17.01 -9.82
CA GLU A 249 -15.40 -16.56 -9.59
C GLU A 249 -16.02 -17.39 -8.47
N VAL A 250 -16.59 -16.72 -7.47
CA VAL A 250 -17.40 -17.34 -6.40
C VAL A 250 -18.81 -16.83 -6.55
N LYS A 251 -19.73 -17.71 -6.87
CA LYS A 251 -21.15 -17.43 -7.09
C LYS A 251 -21.99 -18.14 -6.05
N ASP A 252 -22.85 -17.40 -5.36
CA ASP A 252 -23.83 -17.91 -4.41
C ASP A 252 -25.26 -17.66 -4.86
N THR A 253 -26.19 -18.45 -4.30
CA THR A 253 -27.65 -18.26 -4.46
C THR A 253 -28.26 -17.66 -3.20
N GLY A 254 -27.53 -16.74 -2.57
CA GLY A 254 -27.89 -16.14 -1.29
C GLY A 254 -28.89 -15.00 -1.38
N ILE A 255 -28.99 -14.27 -0.27
CA ILE A 255 -29.93 -13.13 -0.15
C ILE A 255 -29.63 -11.98 -1.10
N GLY A 256 -28.44 -11.98 -1.73
CA GLY A 256 -27.98 -10.88 -2.60
C GLY A 256 -27.74 -9.57 -1.83
N ILE A 257 -27.49 -8.50 -2.58
CA ILE A 257 -27.15 -7.17 -2.07
C ILE A 257 -27.97 -6.13 -2.84
N PRO A 258 -28.69 -5.23 -2.15
CA PRO A 258 -29.43 -4.14 -2.81
C PRO A 258 -28.51 -3.32 -3.74
N ALA A 259 -29.00 -2.97 -4.93
CA ALA A 259 -28.20 -2.30 -5.97
C ALA A 259 -27.58 -0.98 -5.49
N SER A 260 -28.28 -0.21 -4.67
CA SER A 260 -27.81 1.05 -4.09
C SER A 260 -26.63 0.88 -3.12
N GLU A 261 -26.46 -0.32 -2.56
CA GLU A 261 -25.49 -0.62 -1.51
C GLU A 261 -24.23 -1.32 -2.02
N GLN A 262 -24.25 -1.90 -3.22
CA GLN A 262 -23.13 -2.69 -3.77
C GLN A 262 -21.81 -1.90 -3.83
N LYS A 263 -21.85 -0.61 -4.16
CA LYS A 263 -20.67 0.27 -4.19
C LYS A 263 -20.02 0.49 -2.81
N ASN A 264 -20.75 0.19 -1.74
CA ASN A 264 -20.29 0.42 -0.37
C ASN A 264 -19.69 -0.85 0.28
N ILE A 265 -19.81 -2.02 -0.35
CA ILE A 265 -19.36 -3.32 0.22
C ILE A 265 -17.89 -3.35 0.57
N PHE A 266 -17.06 -2.57 -0.15
CA PHE A 266 -15.63 -2.44 0.11
C PHE A 266 -15.27 -1.30 1.08
N LYS A 267 -16.27 -0.62 1.67
CA LYS A 267 -16.03 0.39 2.71
C LYS A 267 -15.96 -0.27 4.09
N SER A 268 -15.09 0.27 4.93
CA SER A 268 -14.89 -0.20 6.31
C SER A 268 -16.19 -0.17 7.11
N HIS A 269 -16.45 -1.26 7.84
CA HIS A 269 -17.60 -1.43 8.72
C HIS A 269 -18.96 -1.38 8.01
N PHE A 270 -18.98 -1.44 6.67
CA PHE A 270 -20.25 -1.47 5.94
C PHE A 270 -20.87 -2.86 5.96
N ARG A 271 -22.18 -2.90 6.14
CA ARG A 271 -23.02 -4.11 6.09
C ARG A 271 -24.31 -3.77 5.35
N ALA A 272 -24.67 -4.60 4.40
CA ALA A 272 -25.90 -4.41 3.66
C ALA A 272 -27.13 -4.49 4.59
N SER A 273 -28.11 -3.64 4.35
CA SER A 273 -29.32 -3.52 5.18
C SER A 273 -30.10 -4.84 5.30
N ASN A 274 -30.21 -5.59 4.20
CA ASN A 274 -30.85 -6.91 4.21
C ASN A 274 -30.07 -7.91 5.09
N ALA A 275 -28.73 -7.92 5.10
CA ALA A 275 -27.93 -8.78 5.98
C ALA A 275 -28.13 -8.46 7.48
N ILE A 276 -28.41 -7.20 7.81
CA ILE A 276 -28.75 -6.77 9.18
C ILE A 276 -30.16 -7.31 9.55
N ASN A 277 -31.11 -7.15 8.65
CA ASN A 277 -32.50 -7.61 8.84
C ASN A 277 -32.59 -9.13 9.05
N TYR A 278 -31.78 -9.91 8.32
CA TYR A 278 -31.68 -11.37 8.54
C TYR A 278 -30.83 -11.75 9.77
N LYS A 279 -30.41 -10.78 10.61
CA LYS A 279 -29.58 -10.99 11.82
C LYS A 279 -28.31 -11.78 11.59
N ILE A 280 -27.74 -11.70 10.38
CA ILE A 280 -26.51 -12.40 10.03
C ILE A 280 -25.31 -11.64 10.63
N THR A 281 -24.58 -12.24 11.57
CA THR A 281 -23.47 -11.58 12.27
C THR A 281 -22.26 -11.33 11.35
N GLY A 282 -21.58 -10.18 11.49
CA GLY A 282 -20.36 -9.87 10.75
C GLY A 282 -19.75 -8.51 11.15
N SER A 283 -18.44 -8.36 11.00
CA SER A 283 -17.70 -7.12 11.35
C SER A 283 -17.75 -6.04 10.27
N GLY A 284 -18.09 -6.39 9.01
CA GLY A 284 -18.00 -5.45 7.87
C GLY A 284 -16.56 -5.11 7.43
N ILE A 285 -15.56 -5.86 7.90
CA ILE A 285 -14.14 -5.64 7.59
C ILE A 285 -13.63 -6.61 6.51
N GLY A 286 -14.22 -7.81 6.42
CA GLY A 286 -13.70 -8.88 5.55
C GLY A 286 -13.56 -8.49 4.08
N MET A 287 -14.53 -7.79 3.49
CA MET A 287 -14.47 -7.38 2.08
C MET A 287 -13.48 -6.22 1.82
N VAL A 288 -13.25 -5.37 2.82
CA VAL A 288 -12.18 -4.34 2.75
C VAL A 288 -10.81 -5.02 2.70
N LEU A 289 -10.60 -6.02 3.56
CA LEU A 289 -9.40 -6.86 3.57
C LEU A 289 -9.18 -7.52 2.21
N VAL A 290 -10.21 -8.14 1.64
CA VAL A 290 -10.17 -8.75 0.31
C VAL A 290 -9.75 -7.73 -0.74
N GLY A 291 -10.39 -6.56 -0.79
CA GLY A 291 -10.07 -5.51 -1.77
C GLY A 291 -8.61 -5.08 -1.74
N LYS A 292 -8.07 -4.82 -0.54
CA LYS A 292 -6.67 -4.42 -0.35
C LYS A 292 -5.69 -5.53 -0.73
N GLN A 293 -5.95 -6.79 -0.31
CA GLN A 293 -5.06 -7.91 -0.65
C GLN A 293 -5.02 -8.18 -2.16
N VAL A 294 -6.17 -8.07 -2.83
CA VAL A 294 -6.26 -8.17 -4.29
C VAL A 294 -5.45 -7.06 -4.98
N GLU A 295 -5.54 -5.83 -4.47
CA GLU A 295 -4.76 -4.69 -4.98
C GLU A 295 -3.25 -4.89 -4.80
N TYR A 296 -2.79 -5.42 -3.65
CA TYR A 296 -1.38 -5.74 -3.42
C TYR A 296 -0.86 -6.77 -4.41
N HIS A 297 -1.68 -7.77 -4.75
CA HIS A 297 -1.38 -8.76 -5.78
C HIS A 297 -1.60 -8.23 -7.21
N LYS A 298 -1.81 -6.91 -7.39
CA LYS A 298 -2.06 -6.28 -8.70
C LYS A 298 -3.27 -6.86 -9.43
N GLY A 299 -4.15 -7.49 -8.68
CA GLY A 299 -5.40 -8.04 -9.17
C GLY A 299 -6.52 -7.00 -9.25
N LYS A 300 -7.66 -7.46 -9.77
CA LYS A 300 -8.92 -6.71 -9.81
C LYS A 300 -10.02 -7.54 -9.18
N ILE A 301 -10.89 -6.90 -8.42
CA ILE A 301 -12.09 -7.49 -7.86
C ILE A 301 -13.31 -6.82 -8.46
N SER A 302 -14.31 -7.61 -8.82
CA SER A 302 -15.63 -7.13 -9.21
C SER A 302 -16.71 -7.90 -8.47
N LEU A 303 -17.82 -7.23 -8.21
CA LEU A 303 -18.98 -7.79 -7.53
C LEU A 303 -20.21 -7.48 -8.34
N SER A 304 -21.01 -8.50 -8.60
CA SER A 304 -22.33 -8.40 -9.22
C SER A 304 -23.34 -9.13 -8.31
N SER A 305 -24.43 -8.48 -7.96
CA SER A 305 -25.42 -9.06 -7.06
C SER A 305 -26.84 -8.63 -7.45
N VAL A 306 -27.79 -9.53 -7.25
CA VAL A 306 -29.21 -9.24 -7.37
C VAL A 306 -29.87 -9.68 -6.08
N GLU A 307 -30.59 -8.78 -5.45
CA GLU A 307 -31.31 -9.06 -4.21
C GLU A 307 -32.24 -10.27 -4.38
N HIS A 308 -32.22 -11.18 -3.42
CA HIS A 308 -32.92 -12.48 -3.42
C HIS A 308 -32.52 -13.49 -4.53
N LYS A 309 -31.46 -13.22 -5.31
CA LYS A 309 -30.97 -14.16 -6.33
C LYS A 309 -29.53 -14.62 -6.08
N GLY A 310 -28.78 -13.85 -5.29
CA GLY A 310 -27.40 -14.17 -4.92
C GLY A 310 -26.37 -13.15 -5.37
N THR A 311 -25.11 -13.48 -5.10
CA THR A 311 -23.95 -12.63 -5.37
C THR A 311 -22.89 -13.41 -6.14
N THR A 312 -22.21 -12.72 -7.03
CA THR A 312 -21.02 -13.20 -7.74
C THR A 312 -19.87 -12.28 -7.44
N VAL A 313 -18.80 -12.81 -6.90
CA VAL A 313 -17.53 -12.11 -6.67
C VAL A 313 -16.52 -12.70 -7.65
N LYS A 314 -15.93 -11.87 -8.51
CA LYS A 314 -14.93 -12.25 -9.49
C LYS A 314 -13.60 -11.58 -9.16
N LEU A 315 -12.55 -12.38 -9.08
CA LEU A 315 -11.17 -12.00 -8.88
C LEU A 315 -10.38 -12.26 -10.15
N VAL A 316 -9.54 -11.31 -10.56
CA VAL A 316 -8.68 -11.41 -11.74
C VAL A 316 -7.27 -11.02 -11.34
N PHE A 317 -6.30 -11.87 -11.63
CA PHE A 317 -4.89 -11.62 -11.30
C PHE A 317 -4.00 -11.82 -12.54
N PRO A 318 -2.92 -11.05 -12.67
CA PRO A 318 -1.93 -11.28 -13.72
C PRO A 318 -1.17 -12.58 -13.46
N LYS A 319 -0.74 -13.26 -14.54
CA LYS A 319 0.18 -14.41 -14.47
C LYS A 319 1.62 -13.94 -14.26
N GLY A 320 2.47 -14.88 -13.83
CA GLY A 320 3.88 -14.63 -13.58
C GLY A 320 4.14 -13.80 -12.33
N TYR A 321 5.37 -13.29 -12.19
CA TYR A 321 5.85 -12.57 -11.01
C TYR A 321 6.43 -11.18 -11.33
N ASP A 322 6.58 -10.79 -12.58
CA ASP A 322 7.23 -9.55 -13.01
C ASP A 322 6.55 -8.28 -12.48
N HIS A 323 5.27 -8.38 -12.19
CA HIS A 323 4.48 -7.27 -11.64
C HIS A 323 4.71 -7.03 -10.14
N TYR A 324 5.42 -7.93 -9.43
CA TYR A 324 5.75 -7.83 -8.00
C TYR A 324 7.10 -7.16 -7.73
N LYS A 325 7.37 -5.98 -8.30
CA LYS A 325 8.68 -5.28 -8.26
C LYS A 325 9.29 -5.02 -6.88
N LYS A 326 8.53 -5.14 -5.80
CA LYS A 326 8.96 -4.87 -4.40
C LYS A 326 8.66 -6.01 -3.44
N ALA A 327 8.35 -7.19 -3.95
CA ALA A 327 8.03 -8.35 -3.12
C ALA A 327 9.28 -9.21 -2.85
N HIS A 328 9.25 -9.97 -1.76
CA HIS A 328 10.20 -11.05 -1.53
C HIS A 328 9.79 -12.24 -2.40
N LEU A 329 10.58 -12.57 -3.42
CA LEU A 329 10.31 -13.69 -4.32
C LEU A 329 11.02 -14.94 -3.79
N ASP A 330 10.27 -16.01 -3.56
CA ASP A 330 10.81 -17.33 -3.20
C ASP A 330 10.69 -18.29 -4.40
N PHE A 331 11.83 -18.57 -5.00
CA PHE A 331 11.94 -19.52 -6.12
C PHE A 331 12.18 -20.98 -5.68
N ASN A 332 12.39 -21.22 -4.37
CA ASN A 332 12.72 -22.53 -3.79
C ASN A 332 11.53 -23.21 -3.10
N SER A 333 10.34 -22.65 -3.17
CA SER A 333 9.14 -23.33 -2.66
C SER A 333 9.02 -24.72 -3.29
N PRO A 334 8.77 -25.79 -2.49
CA PRO A 334 8.71 -27.14 -3.00
C PRO A 334 7.62 -27.23 -4.06
N LYS A 335 8.05 -27.52 -5.31
CA LYS A 335 7.10 -27.82 -6.38
C LYS A 335 6.28 -29.02 -5.92
N PRO A 336 4.95 -28.99 -5.99
CA PRO A 336 4.14 -30.13 -5.65
C PRO A 336 4.60 -31.32 -6.50
N THR A 337 5.02 -32.39 -5.84
CA THR A 337 5.38 -33.65 -6.50
C THR A 337 4.13 -34.14 -7.20
N ILE A 338 4.14 -34.19 -8.53
CA ILE A 338 3.07 -34.80 -9.31
C ILE A 338 3.04 -36.27 -8.91
N GLN A 339 2.21 -36.65 -7.93
CA GLN A 339 1.79 -38.03 -7.82
C GLN A 339 0.98 -38.31 -9.10
N GLN A 340 1.56 -39.08 -9.99
CA GLN A 340 0.83 -39.71 -11.08
C GLN A 340 -0.27 -40.55 -10.43
N VAL A 341 -1.46 -40.00 -10.34
CA VAL A 341 -2.65 -40.80 -10.05
C VAL A 341 -2.86 -41.63 -11.29
N SER A 342 -2.54 -42.93 -11.18
CA SER A 342 -2.78 -43.92 -12.25
C SER A 342 -4.26 -43.85 -12.64
N GLU A 343 -4.54 -43.91 -13.93
CA GLU A 343 -5.90 -43.83 -14.51
C GLU A 343 -6.88 -44.87 -13.90
N ASP A 344 -6.37 -45.87 -13.23
CA ASP A 344 -7.16 -46.95 -12.58
C ASP A 344 -7.94 -46.50 -11.33
N THR A 345 -7.58 -45.37 -10.68
CA THR A 345 -8.26 -44.92 -9.45
C THR A 345 -9.50 -44.06 -9.74
N VAL A 346 -9.62 -43.49 -10.95
CA VAL A 346 -10.75 -42.63 -11.32
C VAL A 346 -12.00 -43.45 -11.67
N THR A 347 -11.81 -44.68 -12.16
CA THR A 347 -12.91 -45.58 -12.55
C THR A 347 -13.59 -46.28 -11.36
N ALA A 348 -12.87 -46.44 -10.24
CA ALA A 348 -13.40 -47.09 -9.05
C ALA A 348 -14.39 -46.26 -8.23
N THR A 349 -14.34 -44.94 -8.31
CA THR A 349 -15.19 -44.04 -7.53
C THR A 349 -16.54 -43.76 -8.19
N PHE A 350 -16.69 -44.06 -9.52
CA PHE A 350 -17.96 -43.91 -10.22
C PHE A 350 -18.91 -45.10 -10.12
N ASN A 351 -18.40 -46.30 -9.74
CA ASN A 351 -19.18 -47.53 -9.66
C ASN A 351 -19.71 -47.85 -8.27
N SER A 352 -19.47 -47.00 -7.25
CA SER A 352 -19.98 -47.24 -5.87
C SER A 352 -21.19 -46.34 -5.50
N ILE A 353 -21.74 -45.61 -6.47
CA ILE A 353 -22.98 -44.81 -6.30
C ILE A 353 -23.91 -45.09 -7.50
N ALA A 354 -24.30 -46.35 -7.63
CA ALA A 354 -25.43 -46.78 -8.43
C ALA A 354 -26.35 -47.61 -7.54
#